data_89e0ccb1864612a8386c375e088d9075
#
_entry.id   89e0ccb1864612a8386c375e088d9075
#
_cell.length_a   1.000
_cell.length_b   1.000
_cell.length_c   1.000
_cell.angle_alpha   90.00
_cell.angle_beta   90.00
_cell.angle_gamma   90.00
#
_symmetry.space_group_name_H-M   'P 1'
#
loop_
_entity.id
_entity.type
_entity.pdbx_description
1 polymer ?
#
loop_
_entity_poly.entity_id
_entity_poly.type
_entity_poly.pdbx_seq_one_letter_code
_entity_poly.pdbx_strand_id
1 'polypeptide(L)' 'MADLQIVVPAVITIANKTDRAIGFVPYRENFVVYVAAGETYELEASTAGQVFYYLAQATEGLEVTQAAKA' A
#
# COMPACT_ATOMS: atom_id res chain seq x y z
N MET A 1 0.61 16.72 -16.61
CA MET A 1 0.85 15.56 -15.73
C MET A 1 0.42 15.89 -14.32
N ALA A 2 -0.32 15.00 -13.70
CA ALA A 2 -0.75 15.23 -12.33
C ALA A 2 0.42 15.02 -11.37
N ASP A 3 0.55 15.92 -10.42
CA ASP A 3 1.56 15.77 -9.39
C ASP A 3 1.06 14.83 -8.32
N LEU A 4 1.94 13.94 -7.89
CA LEU A 4 1.62 13.05 -6.78
C LEU A 4 1.82 13.81 -5.48
N GLN A 5 0.75 13.96 -4.73
CA GLN A 5 0.82 14.59 -3.41
C GLN A 5 0.95 13.52 -2.35
N ILE A 6 2.00 13.60 -1.57
CA ILE A 6 2.21 12.69 -0.46
C ILE A 6 1.62 13.32 0.79
N VAL A 7 0.73 12.60 1.42
CA VAL A 7 0.06 13.04 2.66
C VAL A 7 0.63 12.23 3.81
N VAL A 8 1.15 12.87 4.83
CA VAL A 8 1.65 12.19 6.02
C VAL A 8 1.17 12.93 7.26
N PRO A 9 0.81 12.20 8.32
CA PRO A 9 0.67 10.75 8.37
C PRO A 9 -0.47 10.27 7.48
N ALA A 10 -0.31 9.08 6.93
CA ALA A 10 -1.26 8.55 5.97
C ALA A 10 -1.75 7.16 6.35
N VAL A 11 -2.95 6.82 5.90
CA VAL A 11 -3.43 5.45 5.91
C VAL A 11 -3.24 4.93 4.48
N ILE A 12 -2.54 3.81 4.36
CA ILE A 12 -2.29 3.17 3.07
C ILE A 12 -3.26 2.01 2.93
N THR A 13 -3.99 1.98 1.83
CA THR A 13 -4.91 0.88 1.52
C THR A 13 -4.35 0.11 0.34
N ILE A 14 -4.13 -1.18 0.53
CA ILE A 14 -3.63 -2.07 -0.51
C ILE A 14 -4.77 -3.02 -0.87
N ALA A 15 -5.30 -2.90 -2.08
CA ALA A 15 -6.43 -3.69 -2.54
C ALA A 15 -5.95 -4.74 -3.56
N ASN A 16 -6.34 -5.99 -3.32
CA ASN A 16 -6.03 -7.08 -4.25
C ASN A 16 -7.21 -7.27 -5.19
N LYS A 17 -7.00 -6.91 -6.46
CA LYS A 17 -8.07 -6.96 -7.48
C LYS A 17 -8.05 -8.26 -8.28
N THR A 18 -7.35 -9.28 -7.78
CA THR A 18 -7.22 -10.55 -8.49
C THR A 18 -7.98 -11.64 -7.76
N ASP A 19 -7.96 -12.84 -8.33
CA ASP A 19 -8.61 -14.03 -7.76
C ASP A 19 -7.65 -14.91 -6.98
N ARG A 20 -6.47 -14.39 -6.64
CA ARG A 20 -5.47 -15.11 -5.86
C ARG A 20 -4.82 -14.18 -4.85
N ALA A 21 -4.24 -14.75 -3.81
CA ALA A 21 -3.54 -13.96 -2.81
C ALA A 21 -2.25 -13.39 -3.42
N ILE A 22 -1.94 -12.15 -3.07
CA ILE A 22 -0.72 -11.48 -3.51
C ILE A 22 0.01 -10.96 -2.28
N GLY A 23 1.32 -11.21 -2.21
CA GLY A 23 2.13 -10.82 -1.07
C GLY A 23 2.88 -9.51 -1.30
N PHE A 24 3.14 -8.80 -0.22
CA PHE A 24 4.04 -7.66 -0.23
C PHE A 24 4.83 -7.66 1.06
N VAL A 25 5.98 -6.97 1.05
CA VAL A 25 6.84 -6.85 2.23
C VAL A 25 6.61 -5.47 2.85
N PRO A 26 6.19 -5.40 4.12
CA PRO A 26 6.02 -4.11 4.78
C PRO A 26 7.33 -3.35 4.90
N TYR A 27 7.23 -2.03 5.04
CA TYR A 27 8.38 -1.15 5.09
C TYR A 27 9.35 -1.56 6.21
N ARG A 28 10.61 -1.81 5.83
CA ARG A 28 11.72 -2.18 6.73
C ARG A 28 11.51 -3.52 7.47
N GLU A 29 10.56 -4.32 6.99
CA GLU A 29 10.35 -5.65 7.56
C GLU A 29 10.97 -6.72 6.66
N ASN A 30 11.07 -7.93 7.20
CA ASN A 30 11.66 -9.04 6.45
C ASN A 30 10.71 -10.22 6.31
N PHE A 31 9.41 -9.95 6.38
CA PHE A 31 8.39 -10.97 6.19
C PHE A 31 7.40 -10.51 5.14
N VAL A 32 6.62 -11.46 4.59
CA VAL A 32 5.64 -11.17 3.56
C VAL A 32 4.26 -11.17 4.18
N VAL A 33 3.46 -10.16 3.85
CA VAL A 33 2.04 -10.11 4.18
C VAL A 33 1.25 -10.43 2.93
N TYR A 34 0.32 -11.38 3.01
CA TYR A 34 -0.51 -11.75 1.87
C TYR A 34 -1.88 -11.10 1.99
N VAL A 35 -2.28 -10.44 0.91
CA VAL A 35 -3.63 -9.90 0.80
C VAL A 35 -4.46 -10.91 0.03
N ALA A 36 -5.53 -11.39 0.66
CA ALA A 36 -6.38 -12.41 0.04
C ALA A 36 -7.08 -11.86 -1.20
N ALA A 37 -7.50 -12.76 -2.07
CA ALA A 37 -8.20 -12.38 -3.32
C ALA A 37 -9.40 -11.51 -3.00
N GLY A 38 -9.48 -10.36 -3.66
CA GLY A 38 -10.60 -9.43 -3.50
C GLY A 38 -10.62 -8.65 -2.20
N GLU A 39 -9.63 -8.83 -1.35
CA GLU A 39 -9.58 -8.20 -0.03
C GLU A 39 -8.70 -6.95 -0.04
N THR A 40 -8.77 -6.19 1.05
CA THR A 40 -7.92 -5.02 1.24
C THR A 40 -7.14 -5.17 2.52
N TYR A 41 -5.99 -4.49 2.58
CA TYR A 41 -5.14 -4.45 3.76
C TYR A 41 -4.80 -3.00 4.03
N GLU A 42 -5.00 -2.54 5.27
CA GLU A 42 -4.71 -1.17 5.65
C GLU A 42 -3.55 -1.11 6.62
N LEU A 43 -2.73 -0.08 6.47
CA LEU A 43 -1.63 0.17 7.39
C LEU A 43 -1.32 1.66 7.41
N GLU A 44 -0.47 2.07 8.34
CA GLU A 44 -0.14 3.48 8.51
C GLU A 44 1.26 3.76 7.99
N ALA A 45 1.42 4.94 7.42
CA ALA A 45 2.73 5.44 6.99
C ALA A 45 2.93 6.83 7.59
N SER A 46 3.98 7.01 8.37
CA SER A 46 4.23 8.27 9.07
C SER A 46 5.23 9.17 8.36
N THR A 47 5.90 8.69 7.32
CA THR A 47 6.87 9.49 6.56
C THR A 47 6.60 9.36 5.07
N ALA A 48 7.06 10.35 4.31
CA ALA A 48 6.92 10.34 2.85
C ALA A 48 7.63 9.13 2.25
N GLY A 49 8.78 8.75 2.80
CA GLY A 49 9.51 7.58 2.32
C GLY A 49 8.70 6.30 2.44
N GLN A 50 7.96 6.14 3.54
CA GLN A 50 7.08 4.99 3.72
C GLN A 50 5.96 5.00 2.69
N VAL A 51 5.35 6.15 2.45
CA VAL A 51 4.28 6.26 1.46
C VAL A 51 4.81 5.89 0.08
N PHE A 52 5.96 6.43 -0.31
CA PHE A 52 6.57 6.09 -1.61
C PHE A 52 6.86 4.60 -1.71
N TYR A 53 7.36 4.01 -0.63
CA TYR A 53 7.64 2.58 -0.62
C TYR A 53 6.39 1.76 -0.92
N TYR A 54 5.27 2.08 -0.24
CA TYR A 54 4.04 1.32 -0.44
C TYR A 54 3.43 1.58 -1.81
N LEU A 55 3.48 2.82 -2.29
CA LEU A 55 3.00 3.10 -3.65
C LEU A 55 3.80 2.33 -4.68
N ALA A 56 5.09 2.12 -4.43
CA ALA A 56 5.95 1.35 -5.33
C ALA A 56 5.64 -0.16 -5.28
N GLN A 57 4.91 -0.62 -4.26
CA GLN A 57 4.47 -2.01 -4.20
C GLN A 57 3.28 -2.28 -5.12
N ALA A 58 2.68 -1.24 -5.69
CA ALA A 58 1.57 -1.42 -6.62
C ALA A 58 2.07 -2.19 -7.84
N THR A 59 1.55 -3.39 -8.02
CA THR A 59 1.90 -4.25 -9.13
C THR A 59 0.61 -4.66 -9.83
N GLU A 60 0.73 -5.41 -10.90
CA GLU A 60 -0.45 -5.89 -11.59
C GLU A 60 -1.33 -6.66 -10.61
N GLY A 61 -2.53 -6.19 -10.40
CA GLY A 61 -3.49 -6.78 -9.48
C GLY A 61 -3.51 -6.17 -8.09
N LEU A 62 -2.50 -5.41 -7.71
CA LEU A 62 -2.52 -4.67 -6.44
C LEU A 62 -2.71 -3.19 -6.71
N GLU A 63 -3.68 -2.60 -6.02
CA GLU A 63 -3.96 -1.19 -6.10
C GLU A 63 -3.65 -0.56 -4.75
N VAL A 64 -2.78 0.44 -4.75
CA VAL A 64 -2.34 1.08 -3.51
C VAL A 64 -2.77 2.54 -3.54
N THR A 65 -3.48 2.94 -2.49
CA THR A 65 -3.95 4.32 -2.33
C THR A 65 -3.55 4.86 -0.97
N GLN A 66 -3.52 6.17 -0.87
CA GLN A 66 -3.22 6.84 0.39
C GLN A 66 -4.33 7.81 0.74
N ALA A 67 -4.54 8.00 2.05
CA ALA A 67 -5.47 8.98 2.57
C ALA A 67 -4.89 9.57 3.84
N ALA A 68 -5.26 10.83 4.13
CA ALA A 68 -4.79 11.46 5.36
C ALA A 68 -5.33 10.70 6.57
N LYS A 69 -4.45 10.49 7.55
CA LYS A 69 -4.88 9.91 8.81
C LYS A 69 -5.59 10.98 9.63
N ALA A 70 -6.78 10.65 10.06
CA ALA A 70 -7.58 11.58 10.87
C ALA A 70 -7.03 11.71 12.29
#